data_fa70f5a377c62ba57d52db632469df44
#
_entry.id   fa70f5a377c62ba57d52db632469df44
#
_cell.length_a   1.000
_cell.length_b   1.000
_cell.length_c   1.000
_cell.angle_alpha   90.00
_cell.angle_beta   90.00
_cell.angle_gamma   90.00
#
_symmetry.space_group_name_H-M   'P 1'
#
loop_
_entity.id
_entity.type
_entity.pdbx_description
1 polymer ?
#
loop_
_entity_poly.entity_id
_entity_poly.type
_entity_poly.pdbx_seq_one_letter_code
_entity_poly.pdbx_strand_id
1 'polypeptide(L)'
;MGRCGRAVNAFACKADAWGFDSLRRRLEKQGIIVMELYSTLSRTVEPLETLHPDRIYLFVCGPTVYDYSHLGHARTYVVFDVLTKYLRWTGKEVFYLQNITDVDDKIINRAKEDGISQSVLARKFEAEYLRDMKSLGIDAVSYYARATTHIPEIIGQVRRLIEKEVAYVTESGVYFNLDTFGHNGELSGQERAKRVSRVSDATKHNPLDFALWKLGEYGEYTWDSPWGRGRPGWHIEDTAISEKYFGQQYDIHGGGLDLIFPHHEAEIAQMESLEGKHPMVRYWLHTGFLTVKGEKMSKSLGNFITIRDALKTWNRDVLRYFILLSHYRSPLQATDEGLANTAKGLDHIRAIATKDKGADAEGRRAFVEAMESDLNTPMALAAIQRLAGNGDLEALREYGQILGINFLKETSAPLSVLHEIRAELRAQKQFAVADLIRERMVAAGITITDKPL
;
A
#
# COMPACT_ATOMS: atom_id res chain seq x y z
N MET A 1 1.12 6.62 -28.55
CA MET A 1 0.89 5.17 -28.40
C MET A 1 2.21 4.42 -28.61
N GLY A 2 2.82 3.84 -27.62
CA GLY A 2 3.96 2.97 -27.81
C GLY A 2 5.16 3.21 -26.91
N ARG A 3 5.07 2.90 -25.61
CA ARG A 3 6.19 2.51 -24.74
C ARG A 3 5.75 1.83 -23.41
N CYS A 4 4.48 1.84 -23.08
CA CYS A 4 3.95 1.17 -21.86
C CYS A 4 3.67 -0.34 -22.05
N GLY A 5 3.53 -0.82 -23.29
CA GLY A 5 3.12 -2.19 -23.58
C GLY A 5 4.20 -3.28 -23.47
N ARG A 6 5.49 -2.95 -23.30
CA ARG A 6 6.56 -3.96 -23.28
C ARG A 6 6.98 -4.45 -21.89
N ALA A 7 6.70 -3.71 -20.85
CA ALA A 7 7.05 -4.14 -19.47
C ALA A 7 6.02 -5.12 -18.89
N VAL A 8 4.74 -4.98 -19.26
CA VAL A 8 3.64 -5.84 -18.78
C VAL A 8 3.74 -7.25 -19.37
N ASN A 9 4.12 -7.39 -20.65
CA ASN A 9 4.27 -8.69 -21.29
C ASN A 9 5.47 -9.51 -20.76
N ALA A 10 6.47 -8.90 -20.15
CA ALA A 10 7.63 -9.63 -19.61
C ALA A 10 7.31 -10.36 -18.29
N PHE A 11 6.32 -9.89 -17.53
CA PHE A 11 5.86 -10.57 -16.30
C PHE A 11 4.86 -11.70 -16.62
N ALA A 12 3.93 -11.48 -17.55
CA ALA A 12 2.99 -12.51 -18.00
C ALA A 12 3.72 -13.69 -18.67
N CYS A 13 4.76 -13.43 -19.47
CA CYS A 13 5.57 -14.47 -20.11
C CYS A 13 6.41 -15.30 -19.11
N LYS A 14 6.72 -14.78 -17.91
CA LYS A 14 7.42 -15.54 -16.86
C LYS A 14 6.49 -16.39 -16.01
N ALA A 15 5.21 -16.06 -15.91
CA ALA A 15 4.22 -16.86 -15.20
C ALA A 15 4.03 -18.24 -15.85
N ASP A 16 4.00 -18.30 -17.18
CA ASP A 16 3.89 -19.56 -17.93
C ASP A 16 5.14 -20.47 -17.81
N ALA A 17 6.32 -19.90 -17.59
CA ALA A 17 7.58 -20.65 -17.45
C ALA A 17 7.71 -21.42 -16.12
N TRP A 18 6.88 -21.11 -15.11
CA TRP A 18 6.96 -21.67 -13.74
C TRP A 18 5.83 -22.63 -13.38
N GLY A 19 5.02 -23.09 -14.36
CA GLY A 19 3.96 -24.09 -14.11
C GLY A 19 2.75 -23.58 -13.33
N PHE A 20 2.57 -22.25 -13.18
CA PHE A 20 1.48 -21.59 -12.47
C PHE A 20 0.10 -21.98 -13.00
N ASP A 21 -0.04 -22.06 -14.32
CA ASP A 21 -1.27 -22.49 -14.99
C ASP A 21 -1.68 -23.92 -14.66
N SER A 22 -0.74 -24.78 -14.29
CA SER A 22 -1.04 -26.18 -13.98
C SER A 22 -1.63 -26.36 -12.58
N LEU A 23 -1.21 -25.56 -11.59
CA LEU A 23 -1.74 -25.59 -10.24
C LEU A 23 -3.12 -24.93 -10.21
N ARG A 24 -3.27 -23.75 -10.83
CA ARG A 24 -4.55 -23.05 -10.98
C ARG A 24 -5.60 -23.95 -11.65
N ARG A 25 -5.29 -24.56 -12.81
CA ARG A 25 -6.20 -25.49 -13.50
C ARG A 25 -6.53 -26.75 -12.69
N ARG A 26 -5.66 -27.21 -11.77
CA ARG A 26 -5.97 -28.28 -10.83
C ARG A 26 -6.90 -27.81 -9.70
N LEU A 27 -6.71 -26.61 -9.17
CA LEU A 27 -7.56 -26.04 -8.11
C LEU A 27 -8.96 -25.72 -8.68
N GLU A 28 -9.03 -25.13 -9.87
CA GLU A 28 -10.30 -24.89 -10.59
C GLU A 28 -11.08 -26.19 -10.92
N LYS A 29 -10.38 -27.28 -11.20
CA LYS A 29 -11.01 -28.61 -11.42
C LYS A 29 -11.53 -29.26 -10.13
N GLN A 30 -11.14 -28.78 -8.96
CA GLN A 30 -11.55 -29.31 -7.65
C GLN A 30 -12.66 -28.52 -6.95
N GLY A 31 -13.22 -27.51 -7.61
CA GLY A 31 -14.21 -26.58 -7.05
C GLY A 31 -13.63 -25.18 -6.96
N ILE A 32 -14.23 -24.25 -7.66
CA ILE A 32 -13.79 -22.86 -7.77
C ILE A 32 -13.73 -22.26 -6.36
N ILE A 33 -12.54 -22.11 -5.77
CA ILE A 33 -12.36 -21.26 -4.61
C ILE A 33 -12.35 -19.83 -5.14
N VAL A 34 -13.41 -19.10 -4.87
CA VAL A 34 -13.55 -17.68 -5.22
C VAL A 34 -13.05 -16.87 -4.03
N MET A 35 -12.11 -15.96 -4.25
CA MET A 35 -11.66 -15.06 -3.20
C MET A 35 -12.85 -14.30 -2.63
N GLU A 36 -12.96 -14.27 -1.31
CA GLU A 36 -13.91 -13.47 -0.57
C GLU A 36 -13.19 -12.32 0.13
N LEU A 37 -13.82 -11.16 0.17
CA LEU A 37 -13.31 -9.97 0.86
C LEU A 37 -14.40 -9.32 1.70
N TYR A 38 -14.04 -8.89 2.89
CA TYR A 38 -14.91 -8.06 3.71
C TYR A 38 -14.96 -6.64 3.14
N SER A 39 -16.16 -6.16 2.83
CA SER A 39 -16.35 -4.75 2.49
C SER A 39 -16.85 -3.96 3.69
N THR A 40 -16.21 -2.84 4.00
CA THR A 40 -16.66 -1.93 5.07
C THR A 40 -18.02 -1.31 4.76
N LEU A 41 -18.37 -1.17 3.47
CA LEU A 41 -19.64 -0.61 3.04
C LEU A 41 -20.82 -1.55 3.40
N SER A 42 -20.74 -2.80 2.94
CA SER A 42 -21.78 -3.81 3.23
C SER A 42 -21.66 -4.41 4.63
N ARG A 43 -20.47 -4.35 5.25
CA ARG A 43 -20.11 -5.00 6.52
C ARG A 43 -20.23 -6.51 6.49
N THR A 44 -20.10 -7.10 5.33
CA THR A 44 -20.14 -8.54 5.08
C THR A 44 -18.90 -8.99 4.32
N VAL A 45 -18.60 -10.28 4.42
CA VAL A 45 -17.63 -10.96 3.55
C VAL A 45 -18.37 -11.39 2.30
N GLU A 46 -17.87 -11.03 1.14
CA GLU A 46 -18.50 -11.20 -0.15
C GLU A 46 -17.54 -11.78 -1.17
N PRO A 47 -18.02 -12.62 -2.11
CA PRO A 47 -17.19 -13.06 -3.24
C PRO A 47 -16.64 -11.86 -4.02
N LEU A 48 -15.37 -11.93 -4.41
CA LEU A 48 -14.71 -10.88 -5.20
C LEU A 48 -15.20 -10.94 -6.66
N GLU A 49 -16.18 -10.13 -6.97
CA GLU A 49 -16.67 -9.88 -8.32
C GLU A 49 -16.09 -8.56 -8.85
N THR A 50 -15.38 -8.62 -9.97
CA THR A 50 -14.70 -7.48 -10.57
C THR A 50 -15.49 -6.87 -11.71
N LEU A 51 -15.31 -5.56 -11.97
CA LEU A 51 -15.94 -4.85 -13.10
C LEU A 51 -15.46 -5.40 -14.43
N HIS A 52 -14.22 -5.89 -14.48
CA HIS A 52 -13.61 -6.50 -15.65
C HIS A 52 -13.10 -7.90 -15.28
N PRO A 53 -13.41 -8.95 -16.06
CA PRO A 53 -13.13 -10.35 -15.68
C PRO A 53 -11.68 -10.64 -15.30
N ASP A 54 -10.71 -10.00 -15.98
CA ASP A 54 -9.29 -10.28 -15.82
C ASP A 54 -8.49 -9.12 -15.25
N ARG A 55 -9.16 -7.98 -14.96
CA ARG A 55 -8.50 -6.77 -14.46
C ARG A 55 -9.15 -6.27 -13.19
N ILE A 56 -8.32 -5.82 -12.26
CA ILE A 56 -8.73 -5.22 -11.00
C ILE A 56 -8.13 -3.82 -10.90
N TYR A 57 -8.98 -2.84 -10.63
CA TYR A 57 -8.58 -1.48 -10.30
C TYR A 57 -8.60 -1.29 -8.80
N LEU A 58 -7.41 -1.11 -8.22
CA LEU A 58 -7.19 -0.91 -6.80
C LEU A 58 -6.63 0.50 -6.55
N PHE A 59 -7.35 1.33 -5.80
CA PHE A 59 -6.86 2.58 -5.25
C PHE A 59 -6.57 2.41 -3.77
N VAL A 60 -5.43 2.92 -3.30
CA VAL A 60 -5.12 2.98 -1.86
C VAL A 60 -4.63 4.37 -1.52
N CYS A 61 -5.28 5.01 -0.54
CA CYS A 61 -4.86 6.34 -0.09
C CYS A 61 -3.40 6.33 0.34
N GLY A 62 -2.64 7.24 -0.25
CA GLY A 62 -1.23 7.44 0.03
C GLY A 62 -0.98 8.40 1.20
N PRO A 63 0.27 8.65 1.55
CA PRO A 63 0.61 9.54 2.65
C PRO A 63 0.59 11.01 2.24
N THR A 64 0.33 11.90 3.22
CA THR A 64 0.72 13.29 3.14
C THR A 64 2.22 13.40 3.43
N VAL A 65 3.00 13.88 2.46
CA VAL A 65 4.47 13.86 2.51
C VAL A 65 5.06 15.09 3.20
N TYR A 66 4.81 15.20 4.49
CA TYR A 66 5.34 16.28 5.35
C TYR A 66 6.33 15.79 6.40
N ASP A 67 6.44 14.46 6.61
CA ASP A 67 7.33 13.85 7.58
C ASP A 67 7.57 12.36 7.24
N TYR A 68 8.46 11.70 7.99
CA TYR A 68 8.77 10.28 7.86
C TYR A 68 7.56 9.38 8.11
N SER A 69 7.48 8.28 7.37
CA SER A 69 6.45 7.27 7.55
C SER A 69 6.66 6.44 8.81
N HIS A 70 5.56 6.01 9.43
CA HIS A 70 5.55 5.23 10.65
C HIS A 70 5.03 3.80 10.43
N LEU A 71 5.17 2.93 11.44
CA LEU A 71 4.74 1.55 11.38
C LEU A 71 3.23 1.36 11.06
N GLY A 72 2.38 2.36 11.37
CA GLY A 72 0.98 2.34 10.93
C GLY A 72 0.83 2.38 9.42
N HIS A 73 1.61 3.22 8.73
CA HIS A 73 1.69 3.24 7.26
C HIS A 73 2.23 1.91 6.73
N ALA A 74 3.32 1.38 7.36
CA ALA A 74 3.86 0.08 6.98
C ALA A 74 2.80 -1.01 7.01
N ARG A 75 1.96 -1.03 8.06
CA ARG A 75 0.88 -2.01 8.18
C ARG A 75 -0.08 -1.96 6.99
N THR A 76 -0.58 -0.77 6.68
CA THR A 76 -1.51 -0.60 5.57
C THR A 76 -0.88 -1.05 4.25
N TYR A 77 0.29 -0.54 3.94
CA TYR A 77 0.88 -0.80 2.62
C TYR A 77 1.45 -2.21 2.46
N VAL A 78 1.88 -2.88 3.53
CA VAL A 78 2.23 -4.32 3.49
C VAL A 78 1.00 -5.18 3.17
N VAL A 79 -0.16 -4.87 3.75
CA VAL A 79 -1.41 -5.61 3.48
C VAL A 79 -1.81 -5.48 2.02
N PHE A 80 -1.82 -4.27 1.46
CA PHE A 80 -2.20 -4.05 0.06
C PHE A 80 -1.14 -4.53 -0.94
N ASP A 81 0.13 -4.54 -0.55
CA ASP A 81 1.21 -5.18 -1.32
C ASP A 81 0.97 -6.69 -1.43
N VAL A 82 0.64 -7.36 -0.31
CA VAL A 82 0.33 -8.80 -0.29
C VAL A 82 -0.94 -9.10 -1.07
N LEU A 83 -2.01 -8.34 -0.87
CA LEU A 83 -3.25 -8.50 -1.64
C LEU A 83 -2.99 -8.41 -3.14
N THR A 84 -2.26 -7.38 -3.57
CA THR A 84 -1.93 -7.17 -4.98
C THR A 84 -1.09 -8.30 -5.55
N LYS A 85 -0.05 -8.74 -4.82
CA LYS A 85 0.81 -9.86 -5.23
C LYS A 85 0.03 -11.16 -5.32
N TYR A 86 -0.86 -11.41 -4.36
CA TYR A 86 -1.72 -12.60 -4.38
C TYR A 86 -2.67 -12.58 -5.59
N LEU A 87 -3.39 -11.49 -5.83
CA LEU A 87 -4.28 -11.34 -6.97
C LEU A 87 -3.54 -11.50 -8.31
N ARG A 88 -2.34 -10.94 -8.44
CA ARG A 88 -1.48 -11.16 -9.62
C ARG A 88 -1.04 -12.61 -9.75
N TRP A 89 -0.74 -13.27 -8.64
CA TRP A 89 -0.41 -14.68 -8.60
C TRP A 89 -1.57 -15.56 -9.07
N THR A 90 -2.82 -15.19 -8.77
CA THR A 90 -4.02 -15.88 -9.31
C THR A 90 -4.27 -15.57 -10.80
N GLY A 91 -3.42 -14.79 -11.46
CA GLY A 91 -3.49 -14.46 -12.89
C GLY A 91 -4.32 -13.22 -13.21
N LYS A 92 -4.74 -12.42 -12.22
CA LYS A 92 -5.42 -11.14 -12.45
C LYS A 92 -4.42 -10.04 -12.81
N GLU A 93 -4.79 -9.18 -13.75
CA GLU A 93 -4.08 -7.94 -14.01
C GLU A 93 -4.53 -6.89 -12.98
N VAL A 94 -3.67 -6.54 -12.03
CA VAL A 94 -4.01 -5.54 -11.01
C VAL A 94 -3.30 -4.24 -11.29
N PHE A 95 -4.07 -3.16 -11.52
CA PHE A 95 -3.55 -1.81 -11.56
C PHE A 95 -3.72 -1.17 -10.18
N TYR A 96 -2.65 -1.19 -9.40
CA TYR A 96 -2.60 -0.57 -8.07
C TYR A 96 -2.15 0.88 -8.19
N LEU A 97 -3.08 1.80 -8.03
CA LEU A 97 -2.88 3.24 -8.00
C LEU A 97 -2.78 3.72 -6.55
N GLN A 98 -1.78 4.51 -6.25
CA GLN A 98 -1.65 5.18 -4.96
C GLN A 98 -1.39 6.66 -5.16
N ASN A 99 -2.15 7.54 -4.48
CA ASN A 99 -1.86 8.96 -4.52
C ASN A 99 -0.66 9.32 -3.64
N ILE A 100 -0.10 10.49 -3.87
CA ILE A 100 0.82 11.19 -2.98
C ILE A 100 0.20 12.56 -2.72
N THR A 101 -0.24 12.79 -1.50
CA THR A 101 -0.72 14.11 -1.07
C THR A 101 0.49 15.01 -0.83
N ASP A 102 0.91 15.68 -1.89
CA ASP A 102 2.05 16.59 -1.91
C ASP A 102 1.66 18.08 -1.77
N VAL A 103 0.38 18.35 -1.49
CA VAL A 103 -0.17 19.66 -1.15
C VAL A 103 -1.14 19.56 0.04
N ASP A 104 -0.82 20.16 1.18
CA ASP A 104 -1.64 20.14 2.41
C ASP A 104 -1.19 21.23 3.38
N ASP A 105 -2.05 21.63 4.32
CA ASP A 105 -1.71 22.60 5.38
C ASP A 105 -0.51 22.13 6.20
N LYS A 106 -0.34 20.82 6.41
CA LYS A 106 0.80 20.26 7.17
C LYS A 106 2.12 20.50 6.45
N ILE A 107 2.12 20.38 5.10
CA ILE A 107 3.32 20.65 4.28
C ILE A 107 3.63 22.15 4.33
N ILE A 108 2.61 23.01 4.15
CA ILE A 108 2.76 24.47 4.16
C ILE A 108 3.34 24.95 5.48
N ASN A 109 2.76 24.50 6.59
CA ASN A 109 3.19 24.91 7.94
C ASN A 109 4.60 24.40 8.25
N ARG A 110 4.90 23.13 7.95
CA ARG A 110 6.22 22.53 8.18
C ARG A 110 7.31 23.19 7.34
N ALA A 111 7.02 23.49 6.07
CA ALA A 111 7.97 24.19 5.20
C ALA A 111 8.30 25.59 5.74
N LYS A 112 7.29 26.30 6.29
CA LYS A 112 7.46 27.59 6.94
C LYS A 112 8.32 27.47 8.21
N GLU A 113 8.08 26.45 9.04
CA GLU A 113 8.87 26.17 10.25
C GLU A 113 10.33 25.85 9.91
N ASP A 114 10.56 25.02 8.88
CA ASP A 114 11.89 24.60 8.45
C ASP A 114 12.61 25.67 7.59
N GLY A 115 11.94 26.76 7.20
CA GLY A 115 12.50 27.84 6.38
C GLY A 115 12.87 27.42 4.96
N ILE A 116 12.17 26.42 4.40
CA ILE A 116 12.39 25.89 3.04
C ILE A 116 11.12 26.00 2.19
N SER A 117 11.24 25.84 0.88
CA SER A 117 10.07 25.85 0.00
C SER A 117 9.21 24.58 0.18
N GLN A 118 7.90 24.74 -0.05
CA GLN A 118 6.90 23.68 0.13
C GLN A 118 7.19 22.48 -0.79
N SER A 119 7.54 22.77 -2.04
CA SER A 119 7.87 21.73 -3.02
C SER A 119 9.17 20.99 -2.67
N VAL A 120 10.17 21.65 -2.07
CA VAL A 120 11.39 21.02 -1.58
C VAL A 120 11.08 20.09 -0.41
N LEU A 121 10.24 20.53 0.54
CA LEU A 121 9.81 19.69 1.66
C LEU A 121 9.07 18.44 1.17
N ALA A 122 8.05 18.63 0.33
CA ALA A 122 7.23 17.53 -0.18
C ALA A 122 8.07 16.50 -0.95
N ARG A 123 8.93 16.94 -1.88
CA ARG A 123 9.83 16.03 -2.63
C ARG A 123 10.79 15.28 -1.73
N LYS A 124 11.33 15.95 -0.68
CA LYS A 124 12.19 15.30 0.31
C LYS A 124 11.46 14.13 0.97
N PHE A 125 10.27 14.39 1.54
CA PHE A 125 9.56 13.35 2.28
C PHE A 125 8.89 12.31 1.38
N GLU A 126 8.54 12.64 0.14
CA GLU A 126 8.16 11.66 -0.87
C GLU A 126 9.32 10.70 -1.17
N ALA A 127 10.52 11.22 -1.40
CA ALA A 127 11.69 10.38 -1.65
C ALA A 127 12.01 9.47 -0.44
N GLU A 128 11.84 9.99 0.79
CA GLU A 128 12.00 9.21 2.02
C GLU A 128 10.92 8.13 2.14
N TYR A 129 9.65 8.45 1.82
CA TYR A 129 8.55 7.50 1.78
C TYR A 129 8.83 6.35 0.80
N LEU A 130 9.19 6.67 -0.45
CA LEU A 130 9.49 5.64 -1.45
C LEU A 130 10.68 4.76 -1.06
N ARG A 131 11.67 5.35 -0.37
CA ARG A 131 12.81 4.60 0.19
C ARG A 131 12.36 3.64 1.31
N ASP A 132 11.50 4.10 2.21
CA ASP A 132 10.93 3.27 3.28
C ASP A 132 10.10 2.11 2.70
N MET A 133 9.25 2.37 1.68
CA MET A 133 8.50 1.32 0.97
C MET A 133 9.40 0.27 0.33
N LYS A 134 10.44 0.72 -0.38
CA LYS A 134 11.45 -0.17 -0.96
C LYS A 134 12.17 -1.00 0.09
N SER A 135 12.53 -0.40 1.23
CA SER A 135 13.23 -1.08 2.32
C SER A 135 12.36 -2.15 2.98
N LEU A 136 11.04 -1.98 2.99
CA LEU A 136 10.07 -2.98 3.43
C LEU A 136 9.74 -4.02 2.33
N GLY A 137 10.26 -3.89 1.10
CA GLY A 137 9.93 -4.77 -0.02
C GLY A 137 8.50 -4.59 -0.54
N ILE A 138 7.94 -3.37 -0.39
CA ILE A 138 6.66 -2.98 -0.99
C ILE A 138 6.95 -2.46 -2.39
N ASP A 139 6.57 -3.24 -3.40
CA ASP A 139 6.87 -3.01 -4.81
C ASP A 139 5.68 -3.30 -5.75
N ALA A 140 4.51 -3.61 -5.17
CA ALA A 140 3.32 -3.95 -5.96
C ALA A 140 2.59 -2.73 -6.56
N VAL A 141 2.89 -1.50 -6.11
CA VAL A 141 2.26 -0.28 -6.63
C VAL A 141 2.59 -0.07 -8.10
N SER A 142 1.55 0.05 -8.93
CA SER A 142 1.71 0.24 -10.38
C SER A 142 2.05 1.70 -10.73
N TYR A 143 1.45 2.65 -9.99
CA TYR A 143 1.67 4.08 -10.23
C TYR A 143 1.43 4.90 -8.97
N TYR A 144 2.35 5.84 -8.71
CA TYR A 144 2.21 6.87 -7.67
C TYR A 144 1.78 8.18 -8.33
N ALA A 145 0.60 8.69 -7.94
CA ALA A 145 -0.02 9.89 -8.51
C ALA A 145 0.04 11.06 -7.52
N ARG A 146 0.79 12.12 -7.87
CA ARG A 146 0.87 13.33 -7.02
C ARG A 146 -0.34 14.22 -7.25
N ALA A 147 -0.90 14.78 -6.18
CA ALA A 147 -2.01 15.73 -6.24
C ALA A 147 -1.64 16.97 -7.07
N THR A 148 -0.43 17.52 -6.89
CA THR A 148 0.05 18.71 -7.63
C THR A 148 0.14 18.50 -9.14
N THR A 149 0.26 17.27 -9.63
CA THR A 149 0.27 16.96 -11.07
C THR A 149 -1.12 16.70 -11.65
N HIS A 150 -2.17 16.80 -10.83
CA HIS A 150 -3.56 16.53 -11.20
C HIS A 150 -4.49 17.74 -10.96
N ILE A 151 -3.93 18.94 -10.83
CA ILE A 151 -4.72 20.17 -10.61
C ILE A 151 -5.77 20.40 -11.71
N PRO A 152 -5.50 20.19 -13.01
CA PRO A 152 -6.53 20.33 -14.04
C PRO A 152 -7.72 19.38 -13.86
N GLU A 153 -7.47 18.13 -13.47
CA GLU A 153 -8.49 17.13 -13.20
C GLU A 153 -9.32 17.50 -11.96
N ILE A 154 -8.67 17.98 -10.90
CA ILE A 154 -9.33 18.46 -9.68
C ILE A 154 -10.26 19.64 -10.02
N ILE A 155 -9.77 20.67 -10.72
CA ILE A 155 -10.58 21.81 -11.14
C ILE A 155 -11.75 21.37 -12.03
N GLY A 156 -11.50 20.42 -12.94
CA GLY A 156 -12.54 19.85 -13.80
C GLY A 156 -13.64 19.14 -13.02
N GLN A 157 -13.27 18.36 -11.99
CA GLN A 157 -14.23 17.66 -11.14
C GLN A 157 -15.03 18.63 -10.28
N VAL A 158 -14.38 19.60 -9.63
CA VAL A 158 -15.06 20.66 -8.85
C VAL A 158 -16.06 21.44 -9.69
N ARG A 159 -15.69 21.79 -10.93
CA ARG A 159 -16.61 22.48 -11.85
C ARG A 159 -17.88 21.67 -12.09
N ARG A 160 -17.74 20.37 -12.38
CA ARG A 160 -18.90 19.49 -12.61
C ARG A 160 -19.77 19.34 -11.35
N LEU A 161 -19.19 19.31 -10.15
CA LEU A 161 -19.95 19.29 -8.90
C LEU A 161 -20.77 20.59 -8.71
N ILE A 162 -20.23 21.74 -9.10
CA ILE A 162 -20.97 23.02 -9.09
C ILE A 162 -22.09 22.99 -10.14
N GLU A 163 -21.82 22.54 -11.36
CA GLU A 163 -22.81 22.40 -12.44
C GLU A 163 -23.96 21.45 -12.06
N LYS A 164 -23.71 20.50 -11.19
CA LYS A 164 -24.70 19.59 -10.60
C LYS A 164 -25.44 20.17 -9.38
N GLU A 165 -25.13 21.40 -8.99
CA GLU A 165 -25.72 22.08 -7.82
C GLU A 165 -25.47 21.35 -6.48
N VAL A 166 -24.47 20.47 -6.44
CA VAL A 166 -24.03 19.77 -5.21
C VAL A 166 -22.83 20.42 -4.53
N ALA A 167 -22.29 21.47 -5.14
CA ALA A 167 -21.24 22.31 -4.57
C ALA A 167 -21.56 23.78 -4.80
N TYR A 168 -21.04 24.64 -3.94
CA TYR A 168 -21.28 26.09 -3.97
C TYR A 168 -19.99 26.88 -3.71
N VAL A 169 -19.97 28.12 -4.22
CA VAL A 169 -18.83 29.03 -4.08
C VAL A 169 -19.13 30.03 -2.97
N THR A 170 -18.13 30.29 -2.14
CA THR A 170 -18.11 31.31 -1.09
C THR A 170 -16.88 32.21 -1.25
N GLU A 171 -16.74 33.22 -0.40
CA GLU A 171 -15.54 34.07 -0.37
C GLU A 171 -14.28 33.32 0.17
N SER A 172 -14.43 32.22 0.91
CA SER A 172 -13.33 31.41 1.42
C SER A 172 -12.99 30.19 0.57
N GLY A 173 -13.88 29.76 -0.34
CA GLY A 173 -13.64 28.57 -1.15
C GLY A 173 -14.86 28.02 -1.87
N VAL A 174 -14.66 26.82 -2.42
CA VAL A 174 -15.73 25.97 -2.96
C VAL A 174 -15.96 24.83 -1.99
N TYR A 175 -17.18 24.62 -1.60
CA TYR A 175 -17.59 23.59 -0.63
C TYR A 175 -18.59 22.62 -1.25
N PHE A 176 -18.47 21.37 -0.88
CA PHE A 176 -19.50 20.35 -1.17
C PHE A 176 -20.66 20.55 -0.20
N ASN A 177 -21.89 20.62 -0.74
CA ASN A 177 -23.12 20.72 0.03
C ASN A 177 -23.57 19.33 0.47
N LEU A 178 -23.26 18.96 1.68
CA LEU A 178 -23.56 17.61 2.20
C LEU A 178 -25.07 17.34 2.33
N ASP A 179 -25.90 18.38 2.35
CA ASP A 179 -27.39 18.25 2.40
C ASP A 179 -27.96 17.70 1.10
N THR A 180 -27.22 17.78 0.00
CA THR A 180 -27.67 17.27 -1.31
C THR A 180 -27.38 15.77 -1.49
N PHE A 181 -26.60 15.14 -0.60
CA PHE A 181 -26.18 13.75 -0.71
C PHE A 181 -26.88 12.85 0.29
N GLY A 182 -27.75 11.94 -0.20
CA GLY A 182 -28.63 11.08 0.64
C GLY A 182 -27.92 9.90 1.31
N HIS A 183 -26.84 9.37 0.73
CA HIS A 183 -26.11 8.17 1.19
C HIS A 183 -25.01 8.46 2.22
N ASN A 184 -24.94 9.67 2.73
CA ASN A 184 -23.90 10.08 3.66
C ASN A 184 -23.97 9.32 4.99
N GLY A 185 -22.91 8.60 5.33
CA GLY A 185 -22.82 7.80 6.56
C GLY A 185 -22.97 6.30 6.36
N GLU A 186 -23.18 5.85 5.15
CA GLU A 186 -23.31 4.42 4.86
C GLU A 186 -22.02 3.67 5.16
N LEU A 187 -20.87 4.21 4.75
CA LEU A 187 -19.56 3.60 4.98
C LEU A 187 -19.18 3.61 6.47
N SER A 188 -19.29 4.77 7.13
CA SER A 188 -18.86 4.93 8.53
C SER A 188 -19.84 4.36 9.54
N GLY A 189 -21.12 4.19 9.17
CA GLY A 189 -22.19 3.85 10.09
C GLY A 189 -22.52 4.94 11.11
N GLN A 190 -21.99 6.15 10.92
CA GLN A 190 -22.19 7.26 11.84
C GLN A 190 -23.43 8.06 11.45
N GLU A 191 -24.35 8.20 12.39
CA GLU A 191 -25.50 9.10 12.23
C GLU A 191 -25.00 10.54 12.05
N ARG A 192 -25.54 11.24 11.05
CA ARG A 192 -25.16 12.62 10.71
C ARG A 192 -25.23 13.57 11.91
N ALA A 193 -26.26 13.43 12.74
CA ALA A 193 -26.46 14.27 13.92
C ALA A 193 -25.36 14.16 15.01
N LYS A 194 -24.57 13.09 14.98
CA LYS A 194 -23.47 12.84 15.94
C LYS A 194 -22.10 13.32 15.44
N ARG A 195 -22.04 13.83 14.19
CA ARG A 195 -20.76 14.26 13.58
C ARG A 195 -20.43 15.68 13.97
N VAL A 196 -19.14 15.92 14.22
CA VAL A 196 -18.62 17.24 14.59
C VAL A 196 -17.67 17.70 13.49
N SER A 197 -17.89 18.91 12.98
CA SER A 197 -16.94 19.56 12.06
C SER A 197 -15.61 19.82 12.78
N ARG A 198 -14.49 19.47 12.11
CA ARG A 198 -13.15 19.77 12.60
C ARG A 198 -12.67 21.18 12.23
N VAL A 199 -13.33 21.81 11.26
CA VAL A 199 -12.97 23.14 10.75
C VAL A 199 -14.19 24.04 10.80
N SER A 200 -14.09 25.09 11.61
CA SER A 200 -15.08 26.15 11.67
C SER A 200 -14.82 27.15 10.55
N ASP A 201 -15.81 27.37 9.69
CA ASP A 201 -15.81 28.42 8.67
C ASP A 201 -17.23 28.99 8.58
N ALA A 202 -17.35 30.28 8.85
CA ALA A 202 -18.65 30.97 8.90
C ALA A 202 -19.31 31.13 7.52
N THR A 203 -18.57 30.89 6.44
CA THR A 203 -19.08 30.99 5.06
C THR A 203 -19.79 29.73 4.58
N LYS A 204 -19.67 28.61 5.32
CA LYS A 204 -20.33 27.33 5.01
C LYS A 204 -21.84 27.40 5.27
N HIS A 205 -22.63 26.79 4.40
CA HIS A 205 -24.06 26.62 4.60
C HIS A 205 -24.34 25.63 5.76
N ASN A 206 -23.53 24.56 5.85
CA ASN A 206 -23.60 23.57 6.92
C ASN A 206 -22.19 23.34 7.49
N PRO A 207 -22.00 23.29 8.82
CA PRO A 207 -20.70 23.01 9.43
C PRO A 207 -20.01 21.72 8.93
N LEU A 208 -20.79 20.74 8.47
CA LEU A 208 -20.27 19.47 7.96
C LEU A 208 -19.83 19.52 6.48
N ASP A 209 -20.17 20.59 5.76
CA ASP A 209 -19.70 20.77 4.39
C ASP A 209 -18.18 20.80 4.36
N PHE A 210 -17.58 20.24 3.32
CA PHE A 210 -16.14 20.12 3.24
C PHE A 210 -15.59 20.84 2.01
N ALA A 211 -14.35 21.34 2.13
CA ALA A 211 -13.74 22.12 1.09
C ALA A 211 -13.32 21.25 -0.10
N LEU A 212 -13.71 21.67 -1.30
CA LEU A 212 -13.25 21.15 -2.59
C LEU A 212 -12.09 22.00 -3.14
N TRP A 213 -12.17 23.33 -2.95
CA TRP A 213 -11.14 24.28 -3.31
C TRP A 213 -11.07 25.37 -2.26
N LYS A 214 -9.88 25.65 -1.73
CA LYS A 214 -9.66 26.69 -0.72
C LYS A 214 -9.08 27.93 -1.41
N LEU A 215 -9.78 29.06 -1.33
CA LEU A 215 -9.30 30.33 -1.86
C LEU A 215 -8.25 30.95 -0.95
N GLY A 216 -7.27 31.62 -1.54
CA GLY A 216 -6.18 32.28 -0.82
C GLY A 216 -4.83 32.09 -1.47
N GLU A 217 -3.83 32.74 -0.88
CA GLU A 217 -2.43 32.64 -1.28
C GLU A 217 -1.67 31.68 -0.37
N TYR A 218 -1.19 30.58 -0.95
CA TYR A 218 -0.50 29.50 -0.26
C TYR A 218 0.96 29.33 -0.74
N GLY A 219 1.57 30.41 -1.23
CA GLY A 219 2.91 30.37 -1.81
C GLY A 219 2.96 29.60 -3.13
N GLU A 220 3.89 28.66 -3.22
CA GLU A 220 4.04 27.81 -4.42
C GLU A 220 2.80 26.94 -4.70
N TYR A 221 1.97 26.69 -3.67
CA TYR A 221 0.78 25.85 -3.76
C TYR A 221 -0.48 26.67 -3.98
N THR A 222 -0.35 27.68 -4.87
CA THR A 222 -1.47 28.50 -5.31
C THR A 222 -1.63 28.37 -6.81
N TRP A 223 -2.79 27.92 -7.24
CA TRP A 223 -3.15 27.78 -8.66
C TRP A 223 -4.34 28.66 -9.03
N ASP A 224 -4.38 29.07 -10.29
CA ASP A 224 -5.53 29.76 -10.83
C ASP A 224 -6.70 28.77 -11.00
N SER A 225 -7.90 29.23 -10.66
CA SER A 225 -9.14 28.50 -10.88
C SER A 225 -10.26 29.44 -11.33
N PRO A 226 -11.39 28.93 -11.86
CA PRO A 226 -12.55 29.78 -12.23
C PRO A 226 -13.15 30.55 -11.05
N TRP A 227 -12.88 30.12 -9.82
CA TRP A 227 -13.43 30.70 -8.58
C TRP A 227 -12.45 31.65 -7.89
N GLY A 228 -11.21 31.71 -8.37
CA GLY A 228 -10.13 32.51 -7.82
C GLY A 228 -8.89 31.66 -7.54
N ARG A 229 -7.82 32.36 -7.14
CA ARG A 229 -6.55 31.71 -6.78
C ARG A 229 -6.68 30.92 -5.49
N GLY A 230 -6.06 29.72 -5.45
CA GLY A 230 -6.21 28.86 -4.30
C GLY A 230 -5.55 27.48 -4.48
N ARG A 231 -6.00 26.52 -3.68
CA ARG A 231 -5.52 25.14 -3.71
C ARG A 231 -6.64 24.12 -3.49
N PRO A 232 -6.42 22.84 -3.86
CA PRO A 232 -7.40 21.79 -3.62
C PRO A 232 -7.71 21.59 -2.13
N GLY A 233 -8.93 21.14 -1.85
CA GLY A 233 -9.28 20.46 -0.60
C GLY A 233 -8.66 19.05 -0.57
N TRP A 234 -8.58 18.46 0.62
CA TRP A 234 -7.92 17.16 0.78
C TRP A 234 -8.66 15.99 0.12
N HIS A 235 -9.99 15.99 0.12
CA HIS A 235 -10.79 14.86 -0.34
C HIS A 235 -10.92 14.77 -1.87
N ILE A 236 -10.86 15.93 -2.56
CA ILE A 236 -11.05 16.00 -4.01
C ILE A 236 -9.83 15.48 -4.80
N GLU A 237 -8.66 15.42 -4.16
CA GLU A 237 -7.44 14.93 -4.79
C GLU A 237 -7.61 13.46 -5.21
N ASP A 238 -8.04 12.61 -4.29
CA ASP A 238 -8.14 11.17 -4.48
C ASP A 238 -9.22 10.81 -5.49
N THR A 239 -10.36 11.50 -5.46
CA THR A 239 -11.46 11.26 -6.40
C THR A 239 -11.12 11.73 -7.81
N ALA A 240 -10.48 12.88 -7.98
CA ALA A 240 -10.05 13.35 -9.29
C ALA A 240 -8.94 12.46 -9.90
N ILE A 241 -8.03 11.97 -9.06
CA ILE A 241 -6.98 11.02 -9.48
C ILE A 241 -7.62 9.68 -9.85
N SER A 242 -8.44 9.09 -8.98
CA SER A 242 -9.06 7.78 -9.26
C SER A 242 -9.96 7.83 -10.50
N GLU A 243 -10.74 8.88 -10.68
CA GLU A 243 -11.59 9.09 -11.86
C GLU A 243 -10.77 9.12 -13.15
N LYS A 244 -9.62 9.82 -13.15
CA LYS A 244 -8.74 9.93 -14.32
C LYS A 244 -8.24 8.57 -14.81
N TYR A 245 -7.91 7.67 -13.91
CA TYR A 245 -7.29 6.39 -14.25
C TYR A 245 -8.30 5.24 -14.34
N PHE A 246 -9.37 5.28 -13.58
CA PHE A 246 -10.33 4.17 -13.43
C PHE A 246 -11.73 4.52 -13.93
N GLY A 247 -12.02 5.80 -14.14
CA GLY A 247 -13.39 6.25 -14.35
C GLY A 247 -14.14 6.38 -13.02
N GLN A 248 -15.47 6.32 -13.09
CA GLN A 248 -16.31 6.65 -11.95
C GLN A 248 -16.68 5.47 -11.05
N GLN A 249 -16.39 4.27 -11.48
CA GLN A 249 -16.51 3.05 -10.68
C GLN A 249 -15.26 2.21 -10.83
N TYR A 250 -14.81 1.62 -9.73
CA TYR A 250 -13.70 0.69 -9.71
C TYR A 250 -13.87 -0.38 -8.63
N ASP A 251 -12.94 -1.34 -8.60
CA ASP A 251 -13.16 -2.58 -7.84
C ASP A 251 -12.89 -2.40 -6.35
N ILE A 252 -11.69 -1.91 -5.98
CA ILE A 252 -11.25 -1.91 -4.58
C ILE A 252 -10.68 -0.56 -4.20
N HIS A 253 -11.14 -0.02 -3.06
CA HIS A 253 -10.54 1.13 -2.40
C HIS A 253 -10.02 0.74 -1.02
N GLY A 254 -8.82 1.16 -0.69
CA GLY A 254 -8.14 0.80 0.53
C GLY A 254 -7.53 1.95 1.31
N GLY A 255 -7.42 1.73 2.63
CA GLY A 255 -6.77 2.68 3.54
C GLY A 255 -6.75 2.21 4.99
N GLY A 256 -6.36 3.10 5.89
CA GLY A 256 -6.50 2.87 7.33
C GLY A 256 -7.93 3.13 7.82
N LEU A 257 -8.34 2.52 8.93
CA LEU A 257 -9.65 2.75 9.56
C LEU A 257 -9.93 4.22 9.87
N ASP A 258 -8.91 5.03 10.08
CA ASP A 258 -9.05 6.47 10.36
C ASP A 258 -9.45 7.30 9.14
N LEU A 259 -9.35 6.76 7.95
CA LEU A 259 -9.77 7.41 6.71
C LEU A 259 -11.27 7.22 6.42
N ILE A 260 -11.93 6.22 7.02
CA ILE A 260 -13.37 5.99 6.82
C ILE A 260 -14.14 7.30 6.98
N PHE A 261 -13.89 8.02 8.07
CA PHE A 261 -14.49 9.32 8.34
C PHE A 261 -13.43 10.35 8.73
N PRO A 262 -13.40 11.54 8.12
CA PRO A 262 -14.36 12.04 7.12
C PRO A 262 -13.97 11.74 5.66
N HIS A 263 -12.77 11.18 5.38
CA HIS A 263 -12.13 11.21 4.06
C HIS A 263 -12.88 10.38 3.02
N HIS A 264 -13.04 9.07 3.23
CA HIS A 264 -13.70 8.18 2.27
C HIS A 264 -15.21 8.47 2.13
N GLU A 265 -15.87 8.91 3.21
CA GLU A 265 -17.25 9.40 3.12
C GLU A 265 -17.39 10.62 2.21
N ALA A 266 -16.40 11.53 2.25
CA ALA A 266 -16.38 12.68 1.36
C ALA A 266 -16.09 12.29 -0.09
N GLU A 267 -15.23 11.29 -0.31
CA GLU A 267 -14.96 10.76 -1.64
C GLU A 267 -16.20 10.12 -2.27
N ILE A 268 -16.94 9.31 -1.49
CA ILE A 268 -18.21 8.73 -1.93
C ILE A 268 -19.18 9.84 -2.33
N ALA A 269 -19.35 10.86 -1.48
CA ALA A 269 -20.25 11.98 -1.76
C ALA A 269 -19.88 12.69 -3.06
N GLN A 270 -18.59 12.95 -3.30
CA GLN A 270 -18.11 13.61 -4.53
C GLN A 270 -18.38 12.76 -5.78
N MET A 271 -17.92 11.51 -5.78
CA MET A 271 -17.97 10.67 -6.98
C MET A 271 -19.40 10.25 -7.34
N GLU A 272 -20.19 9.84 -6.35
CA GLU A 272 -21.56 9.37 -6.62
C GLU A 272 -22.51 10.50 -7.02
N SER A 273 -22.21 11.75 -6.59
CA SER A 273 -22.97 12.92 -7.05
C SER A 273 -22.69 13.30 -8.51
N LEU A 274 -21.57 12.87 -9.09
CA LEU A 274 -21.21 13.23 -10.47
C LEU A 274 -22.08 12.54 -11.52
N GLU A 275 -22.25 11.22 -11.43
CA GLU A 275 -23.02 10.44 -12.43
C GLU A 275 -24.11 9.55 -11.82
N GLY A 276 -24.32 9.63 -10.53
CA GLY A 276 -25.35 8.82 -9.84
C GLY A 276 -25.07 7.32 -9.84
N LYS A 277 -23.82 6.92 -10.06
CA LYS A 277 -23.41 5.52 -9.94
C LYS A 277 -23.12 5.20 -8.50
N HIS A 278 -23.86 4.25 -7.95
CA HIS A 278 -23.74 3.75 -6.59
C HIS A 278 -23.61 2.22 -6.61
N PRO A 279 -22.67 1.63 -5.84
CA PRO A 279 -21.54 2.30 -5.17
C PRO A 279 -20.43 2.71 -6.15
N MET A 280 -19.68 3.78 -5.85
CA MET A 280 -18.49 4.17 -6.62
C MET A 280 -17.39 3.10 -6.58
N VAL A 281 -17.30 2.38 -5.49
CA VAL A 281 -16.32 1.32 -5.24
C VAL A 281 -17.03 0.07 -4.77
N ARG A 282 -16.71 -1.09 -5.36
CA ARG A 282 -17.33 -2.36 -4.98
C ARG A 282 -16.91 -2.82 -3.58
N TYR A 283 -15.60 -2.75 -3.27
CA TYR A 283 -15.06 -3.23 -2.00
C TYR A 283 -14.26 -2.14 -1.30
N TRP A 284 -14.68 -1.74 -0.12
CA TRP A 284 -13.96 -0.84 0.76
C TRP A 284 -13.19 -1.64 1.80
N LEU A 285 -11.86 -1.65 1.70
CA LEU A 285 -10.99 -2.40 2.60
C LEU A 285 -10.24 -1.47 3.55
N HIS A 286 -10.36 -1.71 4.85
CA HIS A 286 -9.70 -0.90 5.86
C HIS A 286 -8.83 -1.73 6.77
N THR A 287 -7.57 -1.29 6.95
CA THR A 287 -6.64 -1.92 7.88
C THR A 287 -6.84 -1.39 9.30
N GLY A 288 -6.86 -2.29 10.27
CA GLY A 288 -6.99 -1.96 11.68
C GLY A 288 -5.82 -1.11 12.19
N PHE A 289 -6.00 -0.44 13.32
CA PHE A 289 -4.95 0.41 13.91
C PHE A 289 -3.74 -0.40 14.36
N LEU A 290 -2.56 0.17 14.15
CA LEU A 290 -1.38 -0.25 14.88
C LEU A 290 -1.28 0.60 16.15
N THR A 291 -1.23 -0.06 17.30
CA THR A 291 -1.17 0.57 18.62
C THR A 291 0.20 0.32 19.27
N VAL A 292 0.64 1.27 20.08
CA VAL A 292 1.83 1.16 20.92
C VAL A 292 1.40 1.38 22.36
N LYS A 293 1.70 0.44 23.26
CA LYS A 293 1.25 0.47 24.67
C LYS A 293 -0.27 0.63 24.83
N GLY A 294 -1.05 0.05 23.91
CA GLY A 294 -2.51 0.10 23.94
C GLY A 294 -3.14 1.37 23.35
N GLU A 295 -2.33 2.37 22.99
CA GLU A 295 -2.79 3.63 22.40
C GLU A 295 -2.50 3.72 20.90
N LYS A 296 -3.34 4.45 20.14
CA LYS A 296 -3.05 4.75 18.75
C LYS A 296 -1.72 5.49 18.66
N MET A 297 -0.87 5.07 17.72
CA MET A 297 0.41 5.74 17.48
C MET A 297 0.16 7.18 16.99
N SER A 298 0.72 8.16 17.71
CA SER A 298 0.67 9.56 17.31
C SER A 298 1.92 10.32 17.79
N LYS A 299 2.25 11.40 17.07
CA LYS A 299 3.38 12.26 17.43
C LYS A 299 3.16 12.96 18.76
N SER A 300 1.93 13.39 19.03
CA SER A 300 1.56 14.11 20.27
C SER A 300 1.73 13.25 21.52
N LEU A 301 1.63 11.93 21.40
CA LEU A 301 1.82 10.98 22.50
C LEU A 301 3.27 10.50 22.65
N GLY A 302 4.18 10.91 21.77
CA GLY A 302 5.59 10.49 21.81
C GLY A 302 5.81 8.98 21.57
N ASN A 303 4.78 8.25 21.14
CA ASN A 303 4.81 6.81 20.86
C ASN A 303 4.99 6.49 19.37
N PHE A 304 5.50 7.45 18.60
CA PHE A 304 5.65 7.39 17.15
C PHE A 304 6.94 6.65 16.77
N ILE A 305 6.78 5.50 16.09
CA ILE A 305 7.92 4.70 15.63
C ILE A 305 7.97 4.80 14.10
N THR A 306 9.06 5.38 13.57
CA THR A 306 9.26 5.44 12.12
C THR A 306 9.63 4.08 11.55
N ILE A 307 9.33 3.84 10.26
CA ILE A 307 9.72 2.60 9.57
C ILE A 307 11.24 2.41 9.62
N ARG A 308 11.99 3.47 9.38
CA ARG A 308 13.46 3.44 9.39
C ARG A 308 14.07 3.16 10.76
N ASP A 309 13.44 3.63 11.84
CA ASP A 309 13.90 3.30 13.19
C ASP A 309 13.63 1.84 13.53
N ALA A 310 12.46 1.33 13.14
CA ALA A 310 12.15 -0.09 13.28
C ALA A 310 13.14 -0.97 12.48
N LEU A 311 13.51 -0.55 11.27
CA LEU A 311 14.47 -1.26 10.41
C LEU A 311 15.92 -1.24 10.93
N LYS A 312 16.28 -0.34 11.87
CA LYS A 312 17.58 -0.39 12.55
C LYS A 312 17.72 -1.60 13.48
N THR A 313 16.61 -2.03 14.06
CA THR A 313 16.57 -3.14 15.04
C THR A 313 16.09 -4.45 14.42
N TRP A 314 15.12 -4.37 13.53
CA TRP A 314 14.44 -5.53 12.91
C TRP A 314 14.60 -5.50 11.41
N ASN A 315 14.96 -6.62 10.79
CA ASN A 315 14.97 -6.70 9.33
C ASN A 315 13.52 -6.68 8.76
N ARG A 316 13.42 -6.43 7.44
CA ARG A 316 12.12 -6.30 6.76
C ARG A 316 11.24 -7.55 6.90
N ASP A 317 11.84 -8.74 6.89
CA ASP A 317 11.08 -9.99 6.94
C ASP A 317 10.40 -10.15 8.30
N VAL A 318 11.08 -9.78 9.39
CA VAL A 318 10.51 -9.76 10.74
C VAL A 318 9.37 -8.75 10.83
N LEU A 319 9.54 -7.53 10.30
CA LEU A 319 8.48 -6.51 10.32
C LEU A 319 7.26 -6.95 9.49
N ARG A 320 7.47 -7.50 8.30
CA ARG A 320 6.38 -8.03 7.46
C ARG A 320 5.69 -9.22 8.14
N TYR A 321 6.47 -10.17 8.66
CA TYR A 321 5.93 -11.33 9.36
C TYR A 321 5.10 -10.90 10.56
N PHE A 322 5.59 -9.96 11.37
CA PHE A 322 4.86 -9.38 12.50
C PHE A 322 3.53 -8.75 12.10
N ILE A 323 3.52 -7.95 11.03
CA ILE A 323 2.31 -7.31 10.50
C ILE A 323 1.28 -8.36 10.05
N LEU A 324 1.73 -9.42 9.37
CA LEU A 324 0.89 -10.44 8.78
C LEU A 324 0.44 -11.53 9.78
N LEU A 325 1.02 -11.58 10.99
CA LEU A 325 0.53 -12.44 12.09
C LEU A 325 -0.83 -12.01 12.64
N SER A 326 -1.27 -10.77 12.36
CA SER A 326 -2.60 -10.28 12.72
C SER A 326 -3.44 -10.12 11.47
N HIS A 327 -4.71 -10.53 11.53
CA HIS A 327 -5.65 -10.25 10.45
C HIS A 327 -5.70 -8.76 10.15
N TYR A 328 -5.75 -8.36 8.87
CA TYR A 328 -5.61 -6.95 8.48
C TYR A 328 -6.65 -6.02 9.11
N ARG A 329 -7.87 -6.49 9.39
CA ARG A 329 -8.95 -5.72 10.03
C ARG A 329 -8.79 -5.59 11.56
N SER A 330 -8.07 -6.50 12.20
CA SER A 330 -7.90 -6.50 13.65
C SER A 330 -6.88 -5.45 14.10
N PRO A 331 -6.98 -4.84 15.28
CA PRO A 331 -5.90 -4.02 15.80
C PRO A 331 -4.62 -4.84 16.01
N LEU A 332 -3.46 -4.22 15.83
CA LEU A 332 -2.14 -4.83 16.04
C LEU A 332 -1.37 -4.01 17.07
N GLN A 333 -0.95 -4.64 18.15
CA GLN A 333 -0.15 -3.99 19.18
C GLN A 333 1.34 -4.22 18.92
N ALA A 334 2.09 -3.16 18.63
CA ALA A 334 3.53 -3.22 18.47
C ALA A 334 4.20 -3.16 19.84
N THR A 335 4.93 -4.25 20.18
CA THR A 335 5.78 -4.35 21.38
C THR A 335 7.12 -4.95 21.00
N ASP A 336 8.18 -4.57 21.72
CA ASP A 336 9.51 -5.15 21.49
C ASP A 336 9.52 -6.67 21.74
N GLU A 337 8.77 -7.14 22.72
CA GLU A 337 8.61 -8.56 23.01
C GLU A 337 7.90 -9.29 21.84
N GLY A 338 6.83 -8.72 21.29
CA GLY A 338 6.11 -9.25 20.12
C GLY A 338 7.01 -9.38 18.90
N LEU A 339 7.81 -8.35 18.62
CA LEU A 339 8.78 -8.37 17.53
C LEU A 339 9.91 -9.38 17.76
N ALA A 340 10.43 -9.49 19.01
CA ALA A 340 11.44 -10.49 19.36
C ALA A 340 10.91 -11.93 19.23
N ASN A 341 9.67 -12.17 19.65
CA ASN A 341 9.03 -13.48 19.49
C ASN A 341 8.76 -13.79 18.01
N THR A 342 8.39 -12.79 17.23
CA THR A 342 8.22 -12.91 15.77
C THR A 342 9.54 -13.30 15.09
N ALA A 343 10.65 -12.65 15.46
CA ALA A 343 11.97 -12.99 14.92
C ALA A 343 12.35 -14.45 15.21
N LYS A 344 12.15 -14.91 16.47
CA LYS A 344 12.39 -16.31 16.84
C LYS A 344 11.50 -17.29 16.04
N GLY A 345 10.23 -16.95 15.83
CA GLY A 345 9.30 -17.74 15.02
C GLY A 345 9.76 -17.88 13.57
N LEU A 346 10.18 -16.78 12.95
CA LEU A 346 10.71 -16.79 11.59
C LEU A 346 12.02 -17.59 11.48
N ASP A 347 12.92 -17.45 12.45
CA ASP A 347 14.16 -18.23 12.51
C ASP A 347 13.89 -19.72 12.69
N HIS A 348 12.86 -20.09 13.47
CA HIS A 348 12.43 -21.47 13.61
C HIS A 348 11.93 -22.05 12.27
N ILE A 349 11.07 -21.32 11.53
CA ILE A 349 10.62 -21.72 10.19
C ILE A 349 11.83 -21.97 9.28
N ARG A 350 12.78 -21.04 9.25
CA ARG A 350 14.01 -21.16 8.46
C ARG A 350 14.90 -22.33 8.89
N ALA A 351 14.88 -22.66 10.17
CA ALA A 351 15.66 -23.78 10.71
C ALA A 351 15.11 -25.15 10.34
N ILE A 352 13.78 -25.29 10.21
CA ILE A 352 13.15 -26.56 9.82
C ILE A 352 13.07 -26.74 8.30
N ALA A 353 13.10 -25.66 7.52
CA ALA A 353 13.06 -25.65 6.06
C ALA A 353 14.44 -25.94 5.44
N THR A 354 15.04 -27.08 5.77
CA THR A 354 16.44 -27.39 5.42
C THR A 354 16.61 -28.35 4.25
N LYS A 355 15.64 -29.22 3.99
CA LYS A 355 15.71 -30.24 2.95
C LYS A 355 14.43 -30.29 2.15
N ASP A 356 14.58 -30.32 0.84
CA ASP A 356 13.46 -30.56 -0.04
C ASP A 356 12.98 -32.01 0.08
N LYS A 357 11.73 -32.18 0.45
CA LYS A 357 11.05 -33.47 0.57
C LYS A 357 9.91 -33.64 -0.44
N GLY A 358 9.75 -32.66 -1.35
CA GLY A 358 8.71 -32.62 -2.35
C GLY A 358 7.46 -31.86 -1.92
N ALA A 359 6.45 -31.85 -2.77
CA ALA A 359 5.26 -31.03 -2.60
C ALA A 359 4.33 -31.52 -1.49
N ASP A 360 3.93 -30.62 -0.58
CA ASP A 360 2.85 -30.82 0.40
C ASP A 360 1.53 -30.23 -0.18
N ALA A 361 0.77 -31.06 -0.88
CA ALA A 361 -0.47 -30.64 -1.54
C ALA A 361 -1.51 -30.08 -0.54
N GLU A 362 -1.55 -30.58 0.69
CA GLU A 362 -2.47 -30.09 1.73
C GLU A 362 -2.01 -28.74 2.30
N GLY A 363 -0.70 -28.56 2.54
CA GLY A 363 -0.15 -27.28 2.95
C GLY A 363 -0.33 -26.19 1.89
N ARG A 364 -0.12 -26.53 0.61
CA ARG A 364 -0.37 -25.61 -0.50
C ARG A 364 -1.84 -25.19 -0.59
N ARG A 365 -2.76 -26.18 -0.46
CA ARG A 365 -4.20 -25.89 -0.44
C ARG A 365 -4.58 -25.01 0.75
N ALA A 366 -4.09 -25.31 1.95
CA ALA A 366 -4.38 -24.54 3.15
C ALA A 366 -3.90 -23.08 3.03
N PHE A 367 -2.77 -22.82 2.36
CA PHE A 367 -2.32 -21.46 2.08
C PHE A 367 -3.30 -20.71 1.18
N VAL A 368 -3.73 -21.34 0.08
CA VAL A 368 -4.67 -20.73 -0.87
C VAL A 368 -6.02 -20.47 -0.19
N GLU A 369 -6.59 -21.46 0.49
CA GLU A 369 -7.85 -21.31 1.23
C GLU A 369 -7.80 -20.17 2.26
N ALA A 370 -6.67 -20.00 2.94
CA ALA A 370 -6.49 -18.91 3.88
C ALA A 370 -6.46 -17.54 3.19
N MET A 371 -5.74 -17.43 2.07
CA MET A 371 -5.67 -16.17 1.31
C MET A 371 -7.00 -15.80 0.66
N GLU A 372 -7.76 -16.79 0.18
CA GLU A 372 -9.10 -16.60 -0.40
C GLU A 372 -10.15 -16.24 0.65
N SER A 373 -9.94 -16.56 1.91
CA SER A 373 -10.84 -16.26 3.04
C SER A 373 -10.48 -14.90 3.66
N ASP A 374 -10.90 -13.82 3.04
CA ASP A 374 -10.72 -12.43 3.50
C ASP A 374 -9.25 -12.10 3.85
N LEU A 375 -8.32 -12.53 2.99
CA LEU A 375 -6.88 -12.32 3.15
C LEU A 375 -6.38 -12.73 4.56
N ASN A 376 -6.75 -13.94 5.01
CA ASN A 376 -6.42 -14.45 6.33
C ASN A 376 -4.93 -14.84 6.43
N THR A 377 -4.08 -13.83 6.46
CA THR A 377 -2.62 -14.02 6.52
C THR A 377 -2.14 -14.79 7.76
N PRO A 378 -2.77 -14.70 8.96
CA PRO A 378 -2.42 -15.57 10.08
C PRO A 378 -2.54 -17.07 9.76
N MET A 379 -3.63 -17.48 9.11
CA MET A 379 -3.81 -18.87 8.68
C MET A 379 -2.87 -19.25 7.54
N ALA A 380 -2.61 -18.33 6.61
CA ALA A 380 -1.62 -18.53 5.56
C ALA A 380 -0.20 -18.77 6.14
N LEU A 381 0.18 -18.04 7.19
CA LEU A 381 1.45 -18.23 7.88
C LEU A 381 1.51 -19.58 8.66
N ALA A 382 0.37 -20.06 9.16
CA ALA A 382 0.29 -21.41 9.72
C ALA A 382 0.54 -22.49 8.64
N ALA A 383 -0.01 -22.29 7.42
CA ALA A 383 0.28 -23.17 6.28
C ALA A 383 1.76 -23.10 5.88
N ILE A 384 2.40 -21.93 5.90
CA ILE A 384 3.86 -21.77 5.69
C ILE A 384 4.67 -22.60 6.70
N GLN A 385 4.29 -22.58 7.97
CA GLN A 385 4.97 -23.39 9.00
C GLN A 385 4.84 -24.88 8.72
N ARG A 386 3.67 -25.34 8.27
CA ARG A 386 3.45 -26.74 7.84
C ARG A 386 4.33 -27.09 6.63
N LEU A 387 4.35 -26.27 5.61
CA LEU A 387 5.16 -26.45 4.39
C LEU A 387 6.66 -26.56 4.75
N ALA A 388 7.13 -25.73 5.69
CA ALA A 388 8.50 -25.79 6.17
C ALA A 388 8.83 -27.10 6.87
N GLY A 389 7.95 -27.60 7.75
CA GLY A 389 8.10 -28.88 8.44
C GLY A 389 8.09 -30.07 7.48
N ASN A 390 7.27 -30.01 6.44
CA ASN A 390 7.15 -31.03 5.41
C ASN A 390 8.19 -30.87 4.28
N GLY A 391 8.99 -29.80 4.30
CA GLY A 391 10.10 -29.59 3.36
C GLY A 391 9.68 -29.25 1.94
N ASP A 392 8.53 -28.62 1.74
CA ASP A 392 8.11 -28.08 0.44
C ASP A 392 8.80 -26.72 0.18
N LEU A 393 10.08 -26.80 -0.21
CA LEU A 393 10.90 -25.58 -0.41
C LEU A 393 10.45 -24.75 -1.62
N GLU A 394 9.82 -25.37 -2.60
CA GLU A 394 9.27 -24.69 -3.76
C GLU A 394 8.12 -23.78 -3.32
N ALA A 395 7.13 -24.31 -2.60
CA ALA A 395 6.03 -23.53 -2.06
C ALA A 395 6.49 -22.41 -1.13
N LEU A 396 7.53 -22.65 -0.30
CA LEU A 396 8.08 -21.63 0.57
C LEU A 396 8.70 -20.44 -0.22
N ARG A 397 9.33 -20.70 -1.38
CA ARG A 397 9.82 -19.64 -2.25
C ARG A 397 8.68 -18.88 -2.91
N GLU A 398 7.72 -19.61 -3.47
CA GLU A 398 6.58 -19.08 -4.19
C GLU A 398 5.71 -18.19 -3.26
N TYR A 399 5.24 -18.73 -2.17
CA TYR A 399 4.39 -18.00 -1.22
C TYR A 399 5.15 -16.95 -0.44
N GLY A 400 6.46 -17.14 -0.25
CA GLY A 400 7.37 -16.13 0.28
C GLY A 400 7.41 -14.87 -0.61
N GLN A 401 7.37 -15.01 -1.93
CA GLN A 401 7.28 -13.87 -2.85
C GLN A 401 5.95 -13.12 -2.71
N ILE A 402 4.84 -13.84 -2.54
CA ILE A 402 3.52 -13.23 -2.31
C ILE A 402 3.52 -12.44 -1.00
N LEU A 403 3.99 -13.04 0.09
CA LEU A 403 4.04 -12.40 1.41
C LEU A 403 5.17 -11.36 1.53
N GLY A 404 6.12 -11.36 0.59
CA GLY A 404 7.32 -10.52 0.62
C GLY A 404 8.29 -10.88 1.73
N ILE A 405 8.35 -12.16 2.13
CA ILE A 405 9.17 -12.70 3.23
C ILE A 405 10.03 -13.86 2.70
N ASN A 406 11.31 -13.86 3.03
CA ASN A 406 12.17 -15.00 2.74
C ASN A 406 12.09 -16.02 3.89
N PHE A 407 11.45 -17.17 3.64
CA PHE A 407 11.31 -18.28 4.60
C PHE A 407 12.45 -19.29 4.54
N LEU A 408 13.38 -19.15 3.64
CA LEU A 408 14.55 -20.03 3.56
C LEU A 408 15.75 -19.34 4.21
N LYS A 409 16.66 -20.14 4.79
CA LYS A 409 17.97 -19.60 5.12
C LYS A 409 18.59 -19.05 3.83
N GLU A 410 19.01 -17.80 3.87
CA GLU A 410 19.94 -17.35 2.84
C GLU A 410 21.12 -18.32 2.90
N THR A 411 21.22 -19.20 1.93
CA THR A 411 22.52 -19.72 1.57
C THR A 411 23.25 -18.51 1.03
N SER A 412 23.92 -17.77 1.92
CA SER A 412 25.07 -17.00 1.46
C SER A 412 25.87 -18.01 0.63
N ALA A 413 25.91 -17.83 -0.69
CA ALA A 413 26.95 -18.48 -1.46
C ALA A 413 28.20 -18.27 -0.61
N PRO A 414 28.88 -19.36 -0.17
CA PRO A 414 29.89 -19.19 0.84
C PRO A 414 30.79 -18.05 0.39
N LEU A 415 31.11 -17.13 1.28
CA LEU A 415 32.07 -16.06 1.01
C LEU A 415 33.29 -16.62 0.26
N SER A 416 33.64 -17.88 0.58
CA SER A 416 34.60 -18.71 -0.15
C SER A 416 34.33 -18.79 -1.66
N VAL A 417 33.10 -19.03 -2.13
CA VAL A 417 32.80 -19.15 -3.57
C VAL A 417 32.97 -17.80 -4.27
N LEU A 418 32.58 -16.69 -3.65
CA LEU A 418 32.85 -15.35 -4.22
C LEU A 418 34.35 -15.01 -4.23
N HIS A 419 35.05 -15.45 -3.18
CA HIS A 419 36.55 -15.36 -3.16
C HIS A 419 37.18 -16.25 -4.21
N GLU A 420 36.72 -17.47 -4.41
CA GLU A 420 37.17 -18.38 -5.44
C GLU A 420 36.93 -17.82 -6.85
N ILE A 421 35.71 -17.38 -7.15
CA ILE A 421 35.36 -16.74 -8.44
C ILE A 421 36.27 -15.52 -8.68
N ARG A 422 36.49 -14.67 -7.67
CA ARG A 422 37.34 -13.50 -7.78
C ARG A 422 38.80 -13.92 -8.04
N ALA A 423 39.32 -14.94 -7.35
CA ALA A 423 40.67 -15.46 -7.54
C ALA A 423 40.85 -16.03 -8.95
N GLU A 424 39.84 -16.77 -9.44
CA GLU A 424 39.84 -17.35 -10.78
C GLU A 424 39.82 -16.27 -11.87
N LEU A 425 38.99 -15.23 -11.71
CA LEU A 425 38.94 -14.06 -12.61
C LEU A 425 40.28 -13.32 -12.63
N ARG A 426 40.98 -13.18 -11.50
CA ARG A 426 42.33 -12.58 -11.43
C ARG A 426 43.37 -13.46 -12.11
N ALA A 427 43.31 -14.78 -11.95
CA ALA A 427 44.17 -15.72 -12.65
C ALA A 427 43.97 -15.65 -14.17
N GLN A 428 42.73 -15.42 -14.63
CA GLN A 428 42.38 -15.19 -16.04
C GLN A 428 42.69 -13.75 -16.52
N LYS A 429 43.30 -12.91 -15.69
CA LYS A 429 43.62 -11.49 -15.96
C LYS A 429 42.40 -10.60 -16.22
N GLN A 430 41.21 -11.01 -15.75
CA GLN A 430 39.96 -10.23 -15.83
C GLN A 430 39.84 -9.30 -14.62
N PHE A 431 40.80 -8.41 -14.43
CA PHE A 431 40.92 -7.57 -13.24
C PHE A 431 39.72 -6.64 -13.03
N ALA A 432 39.19 -6.03 -14.10
CA ALA A 432 38.03 -5.11 -13.98
C ALA A 432 36.81 -5.79 -13.38
N VAL A 433 36.53 -7.04 -13.74
CA VAL A 433 35.37 -7.81 -13.19
C VAL A 433 35.66 -8.24 -11.75
N ALA A 434 36.90 -8.66 -11.45
CA ALA A 434 37.30 -9.03 -10.10
C ALA A 434 37.24 -7.83 -9.12
N ASP A 435 37.58 -6.62 -9.59
CA ASP A 435 37.48 -5.39 -8.78
C ASP A 435 36.02 -4.93 -8.60
N LEU A 436 35.16 -5.08 -9.61
CA LEU A 436 33.72 -4.81 -9.47
C LEU A 436 33.09 -5.73 -8.44
N ILE A 437 33.44 -7.02 -8.40
CA ILE A 437 33.00 -7.96 -7.37
C ILE A 437 33.45 -7.47 -5.99
N ARG A 438 34.71 -7.05 -5.86
CA ARG A 438 35.25 -6.49 -4.62
C ARG A 438 34.46 -5.28 -4.14
N GLU A 439 34.23 -4.30 -5.00
CA GLU A 439 33.47 -3.09 -4.67
C GLU A 439 32.05 -3.42 -4.18
N ARG A 440 31.38 -4.36 -4.86
CA ARG A 440 30.04 -4.79 -4.45
C ARG A 440 30.03 -5.54 -3.11
N MET A 441 31.05 -6.37 -2.85
CA MET A 441 31.20 -7.06 -1.57
C MET A 441 31.44 -6.06 -0.44
N VAL A 442 32.31 -5.06 -0.62
CA VAL A 442 32.57 -3.99 0.35
C VAL A 442 31.33 -3.15 0.58
N ALA A 443 30.58 -2.78 -0.48
CA ALA A 443 29.32 -2.06 -0.37
C ALA A 443 28.23 -2.86 0.37
N ALA A 444 28.31 -4.18 0.37
CA ALA A 444 27.47 -5.09 1.13
C ALA A 444 27.96 -5.33 2.59
N GLY A 445 28.99 -4.62 3.04
CA GLY A 445 29.55 -4.75 4.39
C GLY A 445 30.44 -5.98 4.59
N ILE A 446 30.87 -6.64 3.49
CA ILE A 446 31.70 -7.83 3.53
C ILE A 446 33.17 -7.43 3.55
N THR A 447 33.87 -7.79 4.61
CA THR A 447 35.33 -7.56 4.71
C THR A 447 36.11 -8.56 3.84
N ILE A 448 36.88 -8.02 2.89
CA ILE A 448 37.71 -8.85 2.02
C ILE A 448 39.18 -8.82 2.52
N THR A 449 39.67 -9.99 2.89
CA THR A 449 41.10 -10.17 3.15
C THR A 449 41.75 -10.80 1.92
N ASP A 450 42.72 -10.11 1.31
CA ASP A 450 43.48 -10.61 0.14
C ASP A 450 44.50 -11.71 0.50
N LYS A 451 44.40 -12.34 1.68
CA LYS A 451 45.26 -13.49 2.05
C LYS A 451 44.60 -14.78 1.55
N PRO A 452 45.38 -15.66 0.89
CA PRO A 452 44.89 -17.00 0.58
C PRO A 452 44.55 -17.74 1.87
N LEU A 453 43.37 -18.43 1.88
CA LEU A 453 42.96 -19.36 2.92
C LEU A 453 43.88 -20.55 2.97
#